data_8456e6a8fb51dcc8a6af7e2eaa3895d9
#
_entry.id   8456e6a8fb51dcc8a6af7e2eaa3895d9
#
_cell.length_a   1.000
_cell.length_b   1.000
_cell.length_c   1.000
_cell.angle_alpha   90.00
_cell.angle_beta   90.00
_cell.angle_gamma   90.00
#
_symmetry.space_group_name_H-M   'P 1'
#
loop_
_entity.id
_entity.type
_entity.pdbx_description
1 polymer ?
#
loop_
_entity_poly.entity_id
_entity_poly.type
_entity_poly.pdbx_seq_one_letter_code
_entity_poly.pdbx_strand_id
1 'polypeptide(L)'
;MAIARALANDPKILISDESTSALDPKTTKQILALLQDLNQKLGLTVVLITHEMQIVKDIANRVAVMQDGHLIEEGSVLEIFSDPKQPLTQDFISTATGIDEAMVKIEKQEIVQHLSENSLLVQLKYAGASTDEPLLNELYKHYQVTANILYGNIEILDGTPVGELVVVLSLIHIW
;
A
#
# COMPACT_ATOMS: atom_id res chain seq x y z
N MET A 1 -25.06 -0.95 16.97
CA MET A 1 -26.35 -1.70 16.88
C MET A 1 -26.34 -2.76 15.80
N ALA A 2 -25.92 -2.50 14.54
CA ALA A 2 -25.93 -3.48 13.45
C ALA A 2 -25.10 -4.76 13.75
N ILE A 3 -23.84 -4.60 14.21
CA ILE A 3 -22.96 -5.73 14.56
C ILE A 3 -23.57 -6.61 15.66
N ALA A 4 -24.09 -6.01 16.74
CA ALA A 4 -24.72 -6.78 17.82
C ALA A 4 -25.91 -7.61 17.35
N ARG A 5 -26.70 -7.06 16.41
CA ARG A 5 -27.83 -7.78 15.80
C ARG A 5 -27.35 -8.94 14.91
N ALA A 6 -26.27 -8.74 14.14
CA ALA A 6 -25.70 -9.77 13.29
C ALA A 6 -25.13 -10.94 14.12
N LEU A 7 -24.58 -10.66 15.30
CA LEU A 7 -24.02 -11.66 16.21
C LEU A 7 -25.07 -12.44 17.03
N ALA A 8 -26.31 -12.00 17.06
CA ALA A 8 -27.37 -12.59 17.89
C ALA A 8 -27.66 -14.07 17.60
N ASN A 9 -27.33 -14.56 16.41
CA ASN A 9 -27.53 -15.94 15.98
C ASN A 9 -26.26 -16.79 15.97
N ASP A 10 -25.21 -16.35 16.66
CA ASP A 10 -23.90 -17.04 16.73
C ASP A 10 -23.36 -17.44 15.32
N PRO A 11 -23.19 -16.49 14.41
CA PRO A 11 -22.77 -16.76 13.05
C PRO A 11 -21.30 -17.19 13.03
N LYS A 12 -20.90 -17.99 12.03
CA LYS A 12 -19.51 -18.32 11.75
C LYS A 12 -18.83 -17.30 10.83
N ILE A 13 -19.63 -16.59 10.05
CA ILE A 13 -19.18 -15.60 9.07
C ILE A 13 -19.96 -14.32 9.27
N LEU A 14 -19.25 -13.19 9.36
CA LEU A 14 -19.82 -11.85 9.37
C LEU A 14 -19.41 -11.15 8.07
N ILE A 15 -20.41 -10.70 7.31
CA ILE A 15 -20.18 -9.90 6.09
C ILE A 15 -20.49 -8.44 6.43
N SER A 16 -19.54 -7.57 6.15
CA SER A 16 -19.65 -6.14 6.36
C SER A 16 -19.42 -5.42 5.04
N ASP A 17 -20.47 -4.81 4.52
CA ASP A 17 -20.48 -4.11 3.23
C ASP A 17 -20.46 -2.60 3.47
N GLU A 18 -19.35 -1.95 3.09
CA GLU A 18 -19.08 -0.49 3.21
C GLU A 18 -19.53 0.13 4.55
N SER A 19 -19.47 -0.63 5.64
CA SER A 19 -20.00 -0.22 6.95
C SER A 19 -19.29 0.96 7.59
N THR A 20 -18.16 1.39 7.05
CA THR A 20 -17.32 2.49 7.55
C THR A 20 -17.37 3.75 6.70
N SER A 21 -17.90 3.68 5.48
CA SER A 21 -17.86 4.78 4.49
C SER A 21 -18.53 6.09 4.94
N ALA A 22 -19.51 6.02 5.85
CA ALA A 22 -20.22 7.18 6.38
C ALA A 22 -19.75 7.60 7.79
N LEU A 23 -18.67 7.03 8.31
CA LEU A 23 -18.17 7.27 9.66
C LEU A 23 -16.98 8.24 9.67
N ASP A 24 -16.82 8.94 10.78
CA ASP A 24 -15.62 9.70 11.00
C ASP A 24 -14.40 8.78 11.26
N PRO A 25 -13.16 9.22 11.01
CA PRO A 25 -11.96 8.38 11.12
C PRO A 25 -11.75 7.74 12.49
N LYS A 26 -12.18 8.39 13.56
CA LYS A 26 -12.07 7.85 14.92
C LYS A 26 -13.04 6.70 15.15
N THR A 27 -14.28 6.88 14.73
CA THR A 27 -15.31 5.84 14.81
C THR A 27 -14.96 4.66 13.90
N THR A 28 -14.46 4.91 12.68
CA THR A 28 -13.95 3.87 11.78
C THR A 28 -12.93 2.98 12.50
N LYS A 29 -11.88 3.56 13.08
CA LYS A 29 -10.85 2.80 13.82
C LYS A 29 -11.43 1.96 14.96
N GLN A 30 -12.43 2.47 15.68
CA GLN A 30 -13.08 1.73 16.76
C GLN A 30 -13.87 0.52 16.24
N ILE A 31 -14.57 0.68 15.11
CA ILE A 31 -15.31 -0.43 14.48
C ILE A 31 -14.35 -1.48 13.93
N LEU A 32 -13.26 -1.07 13.28
CA LEU A 32 -12.26 -2.00 12.76
C LEU A 32 -11.60 -2.78 13.90
N ALA A 33 -11.22 -2.13 14.99
CA ALA A 33 -10.69 -2.80 16.19
C ALA A 33 -11.70 -3.80 16.79
N LEU A 34 -12.99 -3.46 16.81
CA LEU A 34 -14.03 -4.37 17.24
C LEU A 34 -14.14 -5.60 16.33
N LEU A 35 -14.07 -5.42 15.01
CA LEU A 35 -14.11 -6.53 14.05
C LEU A 35 -12.90 -7.46 14.20
N GLN A 36 -11.70 -6.91 14.43
CA GLN A 36 -10.50 -7.69 14.74
C GLN A 36 -10.66 -8.48 16.05
N ASP A 37 -11.18 -7.84 17.10
CA ASP A 37 -11.48 -8.48 18.39
C ASP A 37 -12.47 -9.64 18.24
N LEU A 38 -13.51 -9.47 17.45
CA LEU A 38 -14.50 -10.53 17.18
C LEU A 38 -13.88 -11.70 16.42
N ASN A 39 -13.05 -11.41 15.42
CA ASN A 39 -12.31 -12.45 14.70
C ASN A 39 -11.39 -13.25 15.65
N GLN A 40 -10.58 -12.56 16.48
CA GLN A 40 -9.60 -13.20 17.35
C GLN A 40 -10.24 -13.95 18.53
N LYS A 41 -11.25 -13.36 19.18
CA LYS A 41 -11.85 -13.90 20.40
C LYS A 41 -12.91 -14.96 20.16
N LEU A 42 -13.66 -14.82 19.06
CA LEU A 42 -14.77 -15.72 18.73
C LEU A 42 -14.44 -16.68 17.59
N GLY A 43 -13.28 -16.57 16.94
CA GLY A 43 -12.94 -17.35 15.76
C GLY A 43 -13.85 -17.05 14.56
N LEU A 44 -14.49 -15.87 14.55
CA LEU A 44 -15.44 -15.45 13.53
C LEU A 44 -14.70 -15.08 12.25
N THR A 45 -15.07 -15.62 11.11
CA THR A 45 -14.57 -15.15 9.82
C THR A 45 -15.27 -13.83 9.45
N VAL A 46 -14.49 -12.77 9.27
CA VAL A 46 -14.99 -11.46 8.85
C VAL A 46 -14.68 -11.25 7.37
N VAL A 47 -15.73 -11.03 6.57
CA VAL A 47 -15.60 -10.61 5.17
C VAL A 47 -15.96 -9.13 5.11
N LEU A 48 -14.97 -8.29 4.77
CA LEU A 48 -15.15 -6.86 4.65
C LEU A 48 -15.14 -6.46 3.17
N ILE A 49 -16.20 -5.79 2.74
CA ILE A 49 -16.29 -5.22 1.39
C ILE A 49 -16.04 -3.71 1.53
N THR A 50 -15.01 -3.24 0.86
CA THR A 50 -14.60 -1.83 0.90
C THR A 50 -13.79 -1.45 -0.34
N HIS A 51 -13.81 -0.20 -0.71
CA HIS A 51 -12.91 0.42 -1.68
C HIS A 51 -11.79 1.23 -0.99
N GLU A 52 -11.79 1.28 0.33
CA GLU A 52 -10.78 2.00 1.13
C GLU A 52 -9.55 1.11 1.39
N MET A 53 -8.51 1.26 0.56
CA MET A 53 -7.30 0.43 0.65
C MET A 53 -6.57 0.57 2.00
N GLN A 54 -6.72 1.72 2.69
CA GLN A 54 -6.16 1.88 4.03
C GLN A 54 -6.79 0.90 5.03
N ILE A 55 -8.11 0.69 4.95
CA ILE A 55 -8.81 -0.28 5.79
C ILE A 55 -8.33 -1.70 5.52
N VAL A 56 -8.10 -2.03 4.23
CA VAL A 56 -7.56 -3.34 3.84
C VAL A 56 -6.20 -3.57 4.49
N LYS A 57 -5.30 -2.59 4.42
CA LYS A 57 -3.97 -2.67 5.06
C LYS A 57 -4.05 -2.86 6.58
N ASP A 58 -4.97 -2.14 7.23
CA ASP A 58 -5.04 -2.08 8.70
C ASP A 58 -5.55 -3.38 9.32
N ILE A 59 -6.46 -4.12 8.66
CA ILE A 59 -7.14 -5.25 9.32
C ILE A 59 -7.24 -6.54 8.51
N ALA A 60 -7.04 -6.53 7.20
CA ALA A 60 -7.22 -7.73 6.40
C ALA A 60 -5.99 -8.66 6.49
N ASN A 61 -6.23 -9.97 6.43
CA ASN A 61 -5.19 -10.98 6.26
C ASN A 61 -5.06 -11.39 4.79
N ARG A 62 -6.19 -11.43 4.09
CA ARG A 62 -6.28 -11.77 2.66
C ARG A 62 -7.16 -10.77 1.94
N VAL A 63 -6.86 -10.57 0.68
CA VAL A 63 -7.57 -9.67 -0.22
C VAL A 63 -8.09 -10.44 -1.41
N ALA A 64 -9.31 -10.10 -1.83
CA ALA A 64 -9.91 -10.57 -3.07
C ALA A 64 -10.38 -9.34 -3.85
N VAL A 65 -9.79 -9.08 -5.00
CA VAL A 65 -10.16 -7.95 -5.87
C VAL A 65 -11.21 -8.43 -6.87
N MET A 66 -12.31 -7.69 -6.93
CA MET A 66 -13.43 -8.03 -7.80
C MET A 66 -13.69 -6.94 -8.84
N GLN A 67 -14.05 -7.36 -10.04
CA GLN A 67 -14.48 -6.50 -11.14
C GLN A 67 -15.65 -7.14 -11.87
N ASP A 68 -16.73 -6.39 -12.07
CA ASP A 68 -17.92 -6.85 -12.80
C ASP A 68 -18.47 -8.21 -12.32
N GLY A 69 -18.43 -8.44 -10.99
CA GLY A 69 -18.86 -9.69 -10.37
C GLY A 69 -17.89 -10.86 -10.48
N HIS A 70 -16.70 -10.64 -11.05
CA HIS A 70 -15.66 -11.66 -11.18
C HIS A 70 -14.49 -11.39 -10.21
N LEU A 71 -13.98 -12.46 -9.61
CA LEU A 71 -12.72 -12.42 -8.88
C LEU A 71 -11.57 -12.33 -9.88
N ILE A 72 -10.80 -11.23 -9.85
CA ILE A 72 -9.71 -10.98 -10.79
C ILE A 72 -8.33 -11.20 -10.17
N GLU A 73 -8.21 -11.00 -8.85
CA GLU A 73 -6.95 -11.22 -8.15
C GLU A 73 -7.22 -11.54 -6.67
N GLU A 74 -6.43 -12.44 -6.08
CA GLU A 74 -6.47 -12.75 -4.65
C GLU A 74 -5.08 -13.07 -4.11
N GLY A 75 -4.87 -12.75 -2.84
CA GLY A 75 -3.60 -13.03 -2.15
C GLY A 75 -3.61 -12.54 -0.70
N SER A 76 -2.46 -12.63 -0.04
CA SER A 76 -2.22 -11.92 1.21
C SER A 76 -2.17 -10.41 0.97
N VAL A 77 -2.36 -9.61 2.02
CA VAL A 77 -2.21 -8.15 1.91
C VAL A 77 -0.82 -7.81 1.38
N LEU A 78 0.22 -8.47 1.89
CA LEU A 78 1.59 -8.25 1.45
C LEU A 78 1.76 -8.51 -0.05
N GLU A 79 1.27 -9.64 -0.58
CA GLU A 79 1.37 -9.97 -2.01
C GLU A 79 0.66 -8.94 -2.89
N ILE A 80 -0.58 -8.60 -2.54
CA ILE A 80 -1.39 -7.66 -3.33
C ILE A 80 -0.78 -6.26 -3.35
N PHE A 81 -0.23 -5.79 -2.21
CA PHE A 81 0.35 -4.45 -2.14
C PHE A 81 1.78 -4.36 -2.65
N SER A 82 2.56 -5.45 -2.60
CA SER A 82 3.95 -5.44 -3.09
C SER A 82 4.08 -5.68 -4.59
N ASP A 83 3.22 -6.53 -5.17
CA ASP A 83 3.34 -6.98 -6.55
C ASP A 83 1.96 -7.24 -7.20
N PRO A 84 1.09 -6.21 -7.33
CA PRO A 84 -0.21 -6.34 -7.94
C PRO A 84 -0.09 -6.73 -9.42
N LYS A 85 -0.84 -7.75 -9.85
CA LYS A 85 -0.75 -8.30 -11.21
C LYS A 85 -1.80 -7.73 -12.16
N GLN A 86 -2.97 -7.37 -11.61
CA GLN A 86 -4.08 -6.89 -12.42
C GLN A 86 -4.07 -5.36 -12.51
N PRO A 87 -4.40 -4.78 -13.68
CA PRO A 87 -4.43 -3.33 -13.84
C PRO A 87 -5.30 -2.62 -12.82
N LEU A 88 -6.50 -3.13 -12.55
CA LEU A 88 -7.40 -2.55 -11.56
C LEU A 88 -6.79 -2.56 -10.15
N THR A 89 -6.09 -3.64 -9.78
CA THR A 89 -5.39 -3.72 -8.49
C THR A 89 -4.28 -2.69 -8.42
N GLN A 90 -3.53 -2.52 -9.50
CA GLN A 90 -2.48 -1.49 -9.60
C GLN A 90 -3.06 -0.08 -9.42
N ASP A 91 -4.19 0.21 -10.07
CA ASP A 91 -4.89 1.50 -9.95
C ASP A 91 -5.37 1.76 -8.50
N PHE A 92 -5.90 0.75 -7.82
CA PHE A 92 -6.29 0.88 -6.41
C PHE A 92 -5.09 1.16 -5.50
N ILE A 93 -3.97 0.45 -5.72
CA ILE A 93 -2.76 0.62 -4.93
C ILE A 93 -2.13 2.01 -5.19
N SER A 94 -1.99 2.42 -6.46
CA SER A 94 -1.40 3.72 -6.82
C SER A 94 -2.21 4.88 -6.24
N THR A 95 -3.54 4.78 -6.27
CA THR A 95 -4.44 5.76 -5.64
C THR A 95 -4.23 5.80 -4.12
N ALA A 96 -4.13 4.64 -3.48
CA ALA A 96 -3.94 4.54 -2.02
C ALA A 96 -2.58 5.05 -1.55
N THR A 97 -1.53 4.88 -2.37
CA THR A 97 -0.19 5.38 -2.07
C THR A 97 0.01 6.84 -2.45
N GLY A 98 -0.85 7.39 -3.30
CA GLY A 98 -0.73 8.76 -3.82
C GLY A 98 0.42 8.96 -4.80
N ILE A 99 0.99 7.87 -5.34
CA ILE A 99 2.16 7.94 -6.22
C ILE A 99 1.82 8.67 -7.53
N ASP A 100 0.65 8.43 -8.09
CA ASP A 100 0.23 9.06 -9.35
C ASP A 100 0.13 10.58 -9.22
N GLU A 101 -0.48 11.06 -8.13
CA GLU A 101 -0.54 12.49 -7.84
C GLU A 101 0.85 13.09 -7.59
N ALA A 102 1.71 12.34 -6.91
CA ALA A 102 3.09 12.75 -6.67
C ALA A 102 3.86 12.86 -7.98
N MET A 103 3.75 11.86 -8.88
CA MET A 103 4.41 11.86 -10.18
C MET A 103 4.02 13.06 -11.02
N VAL A 104 2.73 13.42 -11.11
CA VAL A 104 2.26 14.61 -11.83
C VAL A 104 2.88 15.91 -11.27
N LYS A 105 3.14 15.99 -9.97
CA LYS A 105 3.79 17.13 -9.34
C LYS A 105 5.30 17.13 -9.56
N ILE A 106 5.92 15.96 -9.49
CA ILE A 106 7.36 15.75 -9.65
C ILE A 106 7.81 16.09 -11.07
N GLU A 107 7.07 15.65 -12.09
CA GLU A 107 7.37 15.93 -13.49
C GLU A 107 7.41 17.44 -13.82
N LYS A 108 6.71 18.26 -13.04
CA LYS A 108 6.68 19.72 -13.18
C LYS A 108 7.82 20.43 -12.44
N GLN A 109 8.61 19.72 -11.65
CA GLN A 109 9.73 20.33 -10.92
C GLN A 109 10.91 20.64 -11.86
N GLU A 110 11.54 21.79 -11.66
CA GLU A 110 12.69 22.21 -12.45
C GLU A 110 13.83 21.19 -12.50
N ILE A 111 14.08 20.51 -11.38
CA ILE A 111 15.09 19.45 -11.29
C ILE A 111 14.81 18.27 -12.22
N VAL A 112 13.54 17.99 -12.50
CA VAL A 112 13.14 16.90 -13.41
C VAL A 112 13.08 17.37 -14.85
N GLN A 113 12.62 18.60 -15.09
CA GLN A 113 12.57 19.18 -16.43
C GLN A 113 13.96 19.45 -17.03
N HIS A 114 14.97 19.65 -16.19
CA HIS A 114 16.34 19.96 -16.58
C HIS A 114 17.33 18.91 -16.09
N LEU A 115 16.95 17.61 -16.16
CA LEU A 115 17.85 16.51 -15.84
C LEU A 115 19.10 16.59 -16.73
N SER A 116 20.27 16.44 -16.12
CA SER A 116 21.52 16.31 -16.87
C SER A 116 21.55 14.97 -17.64
N GLU A 117 22.41 14.89 -18.66
CA GLU A 117 22.59 13.65 -19.44
C GLU A 117 22.96 12.43 -18.60
N ASN A 118 23.54 12.66 -17.41
CA ASN A 118 23.97 11.62 -16.48
C ASN A 118 23.01 11.43 -15.30
N SER A 119 21.78 11.90 -15.41
CA SER A 119 20.75 11.79 -14.38
C SER A 119 19.51 11.08 -14.91
N LEU A 120 18.90 10.26 -14.05
CA LEU A 120 17.67 9.52 -14.36
C LEU A 120 16.64 9.72 -13.23
N LEU A 121 15.39 9.94 -13.61
CA LEU A 121 14.26 9.81 -12.70
C LEU A 121 13.88 8.33 -12.61
N VAL A 122 13.88 7.77 -11.41
CA VAL A 122 13.65 6.35 -11.16
C VAL A 122 12.61 6.17 -10.06
N GLN A 123 11.66 5.28 -10.30
CA GLN A 123 10.76 4.76 -9.29
C GLN A 123 11.32 3.44 -8.77
N LEU A 124 11.59 3.38 -7.46
CA LEU A 124 12.08 2.20 -6.77
C LEU A 124 10.94 1.59 -5.95
N LYS A 125 10.66 0.31 -6.17
CA LYS A 125 9.69 -0.44 -5.35
C LYS A 125 10.44 -1.24 -4.30
N TYR A 126 9.98 -1.13 -3.06
CA TYR A 126 10.48 -1.89 -1.92
C TYR A 126 9.49 -2.98 -1.56
N ALA A 127 9.96 -4.23 -1.49
CA ALA A 127 9.16 -5.36 -1.06
C ALA A 127 10.05 -6.38 -0.35
N GLY A 128 9.83 -6.59 0.93
CA GLY A 128 10.41 -7.69 1.68
C GLY A 128 11.83 -7.50 2.21
N ALA A 129 12.55 -8.60 2.35
CA ALA A 129 13.85 -8.69 3.04
C ALA A 129 14.99 -7.87 2.44
N SER A 130 14.85 -7.34 1.24
CA SER A 130 15.85 -6.46 0.61
C SER A 130 15.93 -5.06 1.23
N THR A 131 15.06 -4.75 2.19
CA THR A 131 15.05 -3.46 2.87
C THR A 131 16.09 -3.32 3.99
N ASP A 132 16.72 -4.41 4.40
CA ASP A 132 17.79 -4.39 5.40
C ASP A 132 19.10 -3.83 4.83
N GLU A 133 19.26 -3.82 3.51
CA GLU A 133 20.42 -3.21 2.87
C GLU A 133 20.14 -1.75 2.51
N PRO A 134 21.04 -0.82 2.87
CA PRO A 134 20.87 0.60 2.56
C PRO A 134 21.14 0.87 1.07
N LEU A 135 20.19 0.51 0.20
CA LEU A 135 20.29 0.56 -1.26
C LEU A 135 20.95 1.84 -1.79
N LEU A 136 20.51 3.01 -1.31
CA LEU A 136 21.04 4.28 -1.77
C LEU A 136 22.53 4.46 -1.38
N ASN A 137 22.92 3.92 -0.24
CA ASN A 137 24.31 3.94 0.21
C ASN A 137 25.19 2.97 -0.62
N GLU A 138 24.65 1.81 -0.96
CA GLU A 138 25.33 0.84 -1.83
C GLU A 138 25.49 1.38 -3.26
N LEU A 139 24.49 2.06 -3.80
CA LEU A 139 24.58 2.76 -5.09
C LEU A 139 25.69 3.80 -5.07
N TYR A 140 25.81 4.58 -3.99
CA TYR A 140 26.90 5.55 -3.86
C TYR A 140 28.27 4.90 -3.75
N LYS A 141 28.45 3.90 -2.88
CA LYS A 141 29.72 3.25 -2.62
C LYS A 141 30.28 2.49 -3.82
N HIS A 142 29.43 1.71 -4.48
CA HIS A 142 29.87 0.81 -5.54
C HIS A 142 29.83 1.41 -6.94
N TYR A 143 28.90 2.35 -7.17
CA TYR A 143 28.66 2.88 -8.51
C TYR A 143 28.86 4.39 -8.62
N GLN A 144 29.22 5.06 -7.52
CA GLN A 144 29.36 6.52 -7.47
C GLN A 144 28.10 7.26 -7.96
N VAL A 145 26.94 6.71 -7.63
CA VAL A 145 25.63 7.27 -7.94
C VAL A 145 25.07 7.96 -6.71
N THR A 146 24.74 9.24 -6.85
CA THR A 146 23.97 9.96 -5.82
C THR A 146 22.48 9.84 -6.10
N ALA A 147 21.68 9.83 -5.03
CA ALA A 147 20.24 9.78 -5.10
C ALA A 147 19.63 11.00 -4.39
N ASN A 148 18.78 11.73 -5.10
CA ASN A 148 17.93 12.77 -4.51
C ASN A 148 16.50 12.26 -4.45
N ILE A 149 15.94 12.08 -3.24
CA ILE A 149 14.59 11.58 -3.01
C ILE A 149 13.60 12.72 -3.24
N LEU A 150 12.69 12.53 -4.18
CA LEU A 150 11.62 13.47 -4.49
C LEU A 150 10.28 13.09 -3.85
N TYR A 151 10.06 11.78 -3.66
CA TYR A 151 8.89 11.23 -3.01
C TYR A 151 9.25 9.90 -2.34
N GLY A 152 8.57 9.58 -1.24
CA GLY A 152 8.70 8.29 -0.59
C GLY A 152 7.47 7.97 0.23
N ASN A 153 6.95 6.76 0.05
CA ASN A 153 5.93 6.16 0.88
C ASN A 153 6.37 4.74 1.22
N ILE A 154 6.73 4.50 2.47
CA ILE A 154 7.14 3.18 2.97
C ILE A 154 6.28 2.88 4.19
N GLU A 155 5.61 1.74 4.16
CA GLU A 155 4.74 1.24 5.21
C GLU A 155 5.21 -0.14 5.67
N ILE A 156 4.81 -0.56 6.87
CA ILE A 156 5.10 -1.89 7.38
C ILE A 156 3.83 -2.74 7.29
N LEU A 157 3.84 -3.73 6.41
CA LEU A 157 2.76 -4.69 6.25
C LEU A 157 3.22 -6.06 6.75
N ASP A 158 2.53 -6.61 7.75
CA ASP A 158 2.90 -7.89 8.40
C ASP A 158 4.38 -7.96 8.82
N GLY A 159 4.91 -6.84 9.38
CA GLY A 159 6.30 -6.73 9.80
C GLY A 159 7.30 -6.57 8.64
N THR A 160 6.84 -6.49 7.40
CA THR A 160 7.66 -6.34 6.20
C THR A 160 7.53 -4.91 5.65
N PRO A 161 8.63 -4.17 5.46
CA PRO A 161 8.58 -2.88 4.80
C PRO A 161 8.19 -3.05 3.32
N VAL A 162 7.17 -2.30 2.91
CA VAL A 162 6.68 -2.24 1.52
C VAL A 162 6.47 -0.79 1.15
N GLY A 163 6.84 -0.41 -0.03
CA GLY A 163 6.60 0.96 -0.47
C GLY A 163 7.35 1.35 -1.74
N GLU A 164 7.33 2.63 -2.01
CA GLU A 164 7.91 3.20 -3.22
C GLU A 164 8.68 4.48 -2.91
N LEU A 165 9.80 4.66 -3.62
CA LEU A 165 10.56 5.91 -3.66
C LEU A 165 10.62 6.41 -5.10
N VAL A 166 10.48 7.71 -5.28
CA VAL A 166 10.83 8.38 -6.55
C VAL A 166 12.09 9.19 -6.31
N VAL A 167 13.13 8.87 -7.05
CA VAL A 167 14.46 9.46 -6.86
C VAL A 167 15.03 9.94 -8.19
N VAL A 168 15.82 11.01 -8.13
CA VAL A 168 16.75 11.36 -9.20
C VAL A 168 18.10 10.74 -8.87
N LEU A 169 18.53 9.80 -9.69
CA LEU A 169 19.86 9.21 -9.63
C LEU A 169 20.81 10.00 -10.55
N SER A 170 21.99 10.34 -10.06
CA SER A 170 23.00 11.07 -10.83
C SER A 170 24.37 10.45 -10.66
N LEU A 171 25.08 10.23 -11.78
CA LEU A 171 26.47 9.80 -11.75
C LEU A 171 27.36 10.95 -11.31
N ILE A 172 28.23 10.68 -10.36
CA ILE A 172 29.27 11.65 -9.96
C ILE A 172 30.41 11.54 -10.97
N HIS A 173 30.65 12.61 -11.71
CA HIS A 173 31.89 12.73 -12.47
C HIS A 173 33.04 12.98 -11.50
N ILE A 174 33.89 11.98 -11.28
CA ILE A 174 35.21 12.19 -10.66
C ILE A 174 36.12 12.67 -11.78
N TRP A 175 36.42 13.96 -11.78
CA TRP A 175 37.48 14.57 -12.62
C TRP A 175 38.84 14.12 -12.15
#